data_019ade43e7234df987a4598e1fe369ad
#
_entry.id   019ade43e7234df987a4598e1fe369ad
#
_cell.length_a   1.000
_cell.length_b   1.000
_cell.length_c   1.000
_cell.angle_alpha   90.00
_cell.angle_beta   90.00
_cell.angle_gamma   90.00
#
_symmetry.space_group_name_H-M   'P 1'
#
loop_
_entity.id
_entity.type
_entity.pdbx_description
1 polymer ?
#
loop_
_entity_poly.entity_id
_entity_poly.type
_entity_poly.pdbx_seq_one_letter_code
_entity_poly.pdbx_strand_id
1 'polypeptide(L)'
;MEKKKGWKSGLIALSVILIAVSAGFLFWMMAGAMGYRQAGWTDTDGQVYYRNALTRRAFAAGRAWDGADGAVIEIPDRVHGCRVTALGGYSGRGVPSAFDLNAPETWDVRVSFGNAAVAADAEKDYPNAQIIDCSMTLKLGKNIEELNELSCCGFQGYDEAGRETVWRFRWYVECSEENETFYAENGRLYYRADGALAADFIYWDE
;
A
#
# COMPACT_ATOMS: atom_id res chain seq x y z
N MET A 1 42.80 36.96 -34.57
CA MET A 1 42.82 35.54 -34.09
C MET A 1 42.12 35.28 -32.73
N GLU A 2 41.15 36.05 -32.28
CA GLU A 2 40.54 35.94 -30.94
C GLU A 2 39.22 35.13 -30.86
N LYS A 3 38.53 34.83 -31.99
CA LYS A 3 37.24 34.16 -31.98
C LYS A 3 37.23 32.68 -31.56
N LYS A 4 38.38 32.00 -31.51
CA LYS A 4 38.44 30.56 -31.14
C LYS A 4 38.43 30.27 -29.63
N LYS A 5 38.75 31.27 -28.78
CA LYS A 5 38.82 31.08 -27.33
C LYS A 5 37.45 31.07 -26.66
N GLY A 6 36.50 31.86 -27.17
CA GLY A 6 35.12 31.92 -26.63
C GLY A 6 34.27 30.68 -26.88
N TRP A 7 34.47 29.98 -28.00
CA TRP A 7 33.73 28.77 -28.32
C TRP A 7 34.09 27.59 -27.40
N LYS A 8 35.41 27.42 -27.08
CA LYS A 8 35.83 26.34 -26.18
C LYS A 8 35.27 26.51 -24.78
N SER A 9 35.23 27.74 -24.27
CA SER A 9 34.62 28.00 -22.96
C SER A 9 33.10 27.81 -22.96
N GLY A 10 32.39 28.12 -24.04
CA GLY A 10 30.96 27.86 -24.19
C GLY A 10 30.62 26.36 -24.23
N LEU A 11 31.45 25.56 -24.94
CA LEU A 11 31.30 24.10 -24.99
C LEU A 11 31.57 23.45 -23.63
N ILE A 12 32.57 23.92 -22.90
CA ILE A 12 32.85 23.42 -21.54
C ILE A 12 31.69 23.75 -20.60
N ALA A 13 31.17 24.98 -20.63
CA ALA A 13 30.02 25.38 -19.81
C ALA A 13 28.79 24.56 -20.12
N LEU A 14 28.49 24.30 -21.40
CA LEU A 14 27.35 23.46 -21.82
C LEU A 14 27.50 22.02 -21.33
N SER A 15 28.72 21.46 -21.43
CA SER A 15 28.99 20.09 -20.94
C SER A 15 28.82 19.97 -19.43
N VAL A 16 29.25 20.97 -18.65
CA VAL A 16 29.08 21.01 -17.20
C VAL A 16 27.59 21.06 -16.82
N ILE A 17 26.82 21.89 -17.52
CA ILE A 17 25.38 22.01 -17.30
C ILE A 17 24.69 20.68 -17.62
N LEU A 18 25.02 20.05 -18.75
CA LEU A 18 24.45 18.74 -19.12
C LEU A 18 24.77 17.65 -18.11
N ILE A 19 26.01 17.59 -17.61
CA ILE A 19 26.39 16.63 -16.56
C ILE A 19 25.64 16.90 -15.26
N ALA A 20 25.50 18.15 -14.85
CA ALA A 20 24.77 18.51 -13.64
C ALA A 20 23.28 18.17 -13.72
N VAL A 21 22.64 18.42 -14.88
CA VAL A 21 21.24 18.07 -15.13
C VAL A 21 21.05 16.55 -15.14
N SER A 22 21.96 15.82 -15.82
CA SER A 22 21.89 14.35 -15.86
C SER A 22 22.11 13.72 -14.49
N ALA A 23 23.08 14.23 -13.73
CA ALA A 23 23.32 13.78 -12.36
C ALA A 23 22.13 14.09 -11.44
N GLY A 24 21.53 15.27 -11.56
CA GLY A 24 20.33 15.65 -10.83
C GLY A 24 19.14 14.77 -11.17
N PHE A 25 18.94 14.42 -12.43
CA PHE A 25 17.88 13.52 -12.88
C PHE A 25 18.09 12.08 -12.36
N LEU A 26 19.32 11.57 -12.45
CA LEU A 26 19.66 10.25 -11.90
C LEU A 26 19.46 10.21 -10.38
N PHE A 27 19.91 11.26 -9.67
CA PHE A 27 19.68 11.38 -8.24
C PHE A 27 18.18 11.41 -7.90
N TRP A 28 17.40 12.17 -8.66
CA TRP A 28 15.94 12.23 -8.49
C TRP A 28 15.28 10.87 -8.72
N MET A 29 15.66 10.15 -9.78
CA MET A 29 15.16 8.79 -10.04
C MET A 29 15.56 7.81 -8.93
N MET A 30 16.83 7.84 -8.49
CA MET A 30 17.30 6.98 -7.41
C MET A 30 16.64 7.31 -6.07
N ALA A 31 16.49 8.59 -5.75
CA ALA A 31 15.82 9.02 -4.53
C ALA A 31 14.33 8.67 -4.54
N GLY A 32 13.66 8.73 -5.69
CA GLY A 32 12.29 8.24 -5.86
C GLY A 32 12.17 6.75 -5.58
N ALA A 33 13.06 5.94 -6.16
CA ALA A 33 13.09 4.50 -5.94
C ALA A 33 13.49 4.12 -4.49
N MET A 34 14.48 4.84 -3.91
CA MET A 34 14.91 4.62 -2.52
C MET A 34 13.90 5.19 -1.50
N GLY A 35 13.17 6.24 -1.84
CA GLY A 35 12.23 6.90 -0.92
C GLY A 35 11.14 5.96 -0.41
N TYR A 36 10.69 5.02 -1.24
CA TYR A 36 9.77 3.97 -0.79
C TYR A 36 10.44 2.88 0.06
N ARG A 37 11.70 2.59 -0.19
CA ARG A 37 12.44 1.54 0.54
C ARG A 37 12.83 1.93 1.97
N GLN A 38 13.01 3.21 2.25
CA GLN A 38 13.61 3.67 3.51
C GLN A 38 12.61 4.29 4.49
N ALA A 39 11.34 4.38 4.14
CA ALA A 39 10.38 5.14 4.93
C ALA A 39 9.11 4.37 5.28
N GLY A 40 9.24 3.08 5.50
CA GLY A 40 8.20 2.30 6.18
C GLY A 40 8.18 2.73 7.66
N TRP A 41 7.01 2.95 8.20
CA TRP A 41 6.81 3.16 9.63
C TRP A 41 5.47 2.57 10.06
N THR A 42 5.42 2.21 11.33
CA THR A 42 4.19 1.76 11.96
C THR A 42 3.67 2.90 12.81
N ASP A 43 2.41 3.23 12.66
CA ASP A 43 1.75 4.22 13.52
C ASP A 43 1.36 3.60 14.86
N THR A 44 0.91 4.43 15.82
CA THR A 44 0.60 4.00 17.20
C THR A 44 -0.51 2.95 17.28
N ASP A 45 -1.37 2.89 16.28
CA ASP A 45 -2.44 1.91 16.14
C ASP A 45 -2.02 0.63 15.39
N GLY A 46 -0.73 0.47 15.08
CA GLY A 46 -0.19 -0.65 14.35
C GLY A 46 -0.39 -0.59 12.83
N GLN A 47 -0.89 0.51 12.29
CA GLN A 47 -1.02 0.72 10.86
C GLN A 47 0.34 0.95 10.20
N VAL A 48 0.62 0.25 9.11
CA VAL A 48 1.89 0.32 8.37
C VAL A 48 1.73 1.17 7.14
N TYR A 49 2.62 2.17 7.02
CA TYR A 49 2.67 3.06 5.87
C TYR A 49 4.05 3.07 5.24
N TYR A 50 4.09 3.29 3.94
CA TYR A 50 5.29 3.65 3.20
C TYR A 50 5.08 5.01 2.54
N ARG A 51 6.13 5.83 2.51
CA ARG A 51 6.06 7.16 1.93
C ARG A 51 7.12 7.37 0.85
N ASN A 52 6.79 8.25 -0.07
CA ASN A 52 7.76 8.88 -0.92
C ASN A 52 7.98 10.32 -0.44
N ALA A 53 9.14 10.60 0.11
CA ALA A 53 9.46 11.90 0.70
C ALA A 53 9.47 13.05 -0.34
N LEU A 54 9.78 12.75 -1.60
CA LEU A 54 9.83 13.74 -2.68
C LEU A 54 8.44 14.14 -3.16
N THR A 55 7.56 13.16 -3.33
CA THR A 55 6.18 13.41 -3.80
C THR A 55 5.22 13.77 -2.66
N ARG A 56 5.63 13.58 -1.40
CA ARG A 56 4.78 13.70 -0.21
C ARG A 56 3.52 12.83 -0.29
N ARG A 57 3.62 11.68 -0.96
CA ARG A 57 2.59 10.66 -1.04
C ARG A 57 2.95 9.50 -0.13
N ALA A 58 1.94 8.87 0.44
CA ALA A 58 2.07 7.64 1.22
C ALA A 58 1.05 6.61 0.73
N PHE A 59 1.34 5.35 0.99
CA PHE A 59 0.37 4.27 0.84
C PHE A 59 0.29 3.46 2.14
N ALA A 60 -0.90 2.99 2.45
CA ALA A 60 -1.15 2.10 3.57
C ALA A 60 -0.93 0.65 3.11
N ALA A 61 -0.01 -0.05 3.75
CA ALA A 61 0.40 -1.40 3.35
C ALA A 61 -0.29 -2.50 4.14
N GLY A 62 -0.70 -2.23 5.36
CA GLY A 62 -1.36 -3.20 6.23
C GLY A 62 -1.46 -2.72 7.66
N ARG A 63 -1.97 -3.58 8.53
CA ARG A 63 -2.14 -3.29 9.94
C ARG A 63 -1.82 -4.51 10.80
N ALA A 64 -1.20 -4.28 11.95
CA ALA A 64 -1.17 -5.26 13.02
C ALA A 64 -2.60 -5.55 13.49
N TRP A 65 -2.92 -6.83 13.67
CA TRP A 65 -4.23 -7.30 14.08
C TRP A 65 -4.09 -8.31 15.21
N ASP A 66 -4.87 -8.14 16.24
CA ASP A 66 -4.83 -8.93 17.47
C ASP A 66 -5.63 -10.24 17.40
N GLY A 67 -6.28 -10.50 16.27
CA GLY A 67 -7.14 -11.66 16.07
C GLY A 67 -8.60 -11.41 16.43
N ALA A 68 -8.97 -10.19 16.86
CA ALA A 68 -10.33 -9.87 17.24
C ALA A 68 -11.24 -9.71 16.02
N ASP A 69 -12.47 -10.22 16.13
CA ASP A 69 -13.54 -9.96 15.18
C ASP A 69 -14.03 -8.52 15.30
N GLY A 70 -14.53 -7.94 14.23
CA GLY A 70 -15.08 -6.57 14.20
C GLY A 70 -14.04 -5.46 14.15
N ALA A 71 -12.80 -5.75 13.73
CA ALA A 71 -11.77 -4.73 13.65
C ALA A 71 -12.13 -3.60 12.66
N VAL A 72 -11.89 -2.36 13.08
CA VAL A 72 -12.07 -1.15 12.25
C VAL A 72 -10.71 -0.62 11.86
N ILE A 73 -10.48 -0.48 10.55
CA ILE A 73 -9.26 0.06 9.97
C ILE A 73 -9.60 1.38 9.30
N GLU A 74 -9.13 2.46 9.88
CA GLU A 74 -9.33 3.80 9.32
C GLU A 74 -8.06 4.26 8.61
N ILE A 75 -8.20 4.61 7.33
CA ILE A 75 -7.11 5.14 6.51
C ILE A 75 -7.26 6.67 6.48
N PRO A 76 -6.38 7.41 7.18
CA PRO A 76 -6.48 8.85 7.27
C PRO A 76 -6.10 9.52 5.95
N ASP A 77 -6.55 10.75 5.75
CA ASP A 77 -6.18 11.55 4.57
C ASP A 77 -4.68 11.86 4.51
N ARG A 78 -4.04 11.96 5.67
CA ARG A 78 -2.64 12.31 5.79
C ARG A 78 -1.98 11.59 6.95
N VAL A 79 -0.71 11.24 6.75
CA VAL A 79 0.16 10.68 7.77
C VAL A 79 1.55 11.31 7.67
N HIS A 80 2.09 11.81 8.79
CA HIS A 80 3.39 12.49 8.84
C HIS A 80 3.60 13.53 7.73
N GLY A 81 2.56 14.32 7.43
CA GLY A 81 2.59 15.38 6.41
C GLY A 81 2.47 14.89 4.96
N CYS A 82 2.44 13.57 4.72
CA CYS A 82 2.20 12.97 3.41
C CYS A 82 0.70 12.70 3.20
N ARG A 83 0.20 12.88 1.97
CA ARG A 83 -1.14 12.44 1.59
C ARG A 83 -1.15 10.92 1.45
N VAL A 84 -2.11 10.23 2.05
CA VAL A 84 -2.29 8.79 1.83
C VAL A 84 -3.13 8.62 0.58
N THR A 85 -2.50 8.15 -0.51
CA THR A 85 -3.12 8.12 -1.84
C THR A 85 -3.37 6.71 -2.35
N ALA A 86 -2.83 5.70 -1.69
CA ALA A 86 -2.98 4.34 -2.15
C ALA A 86 -3.11 3.34 -0.99
N LEU A 87 -3.79 2.24 -1.28
CA LEU A 87 -3.79 1.03 -0.47
C LEU A 87 -3.02 -0.08 -1.17
N GLY A 88 -2.39 -0.94 -0.36
CA GLY A 88 -1.73 -2.13 -0.84
C GLY A 88 -0.27 -1.94 -1.23
N GLY A 89 0.40 -3.06 -1.49
CA GLY A 89 1.79 -3.08 -1.91
C GLY A 89 1.93 -2.59 -3.35
N TYR A 90 2.94 -1.82 -3.61
CA TYR A 90 3.27 -1.38 -4.97
C TYR A 90 4.01 -2.50 -5.70
N SER A 91 3.34 -3.30 -6.51
CA SER A 91 3.94 -4.42 -7.25
C SER A 91 4.78 -3.98 -8.44
N GLY A 92 4.68 -2.75 -8.86
CA GLY A 92 5.38 -2.21 -10.00
C GLY A 92 6.79 -1.69 -9.69
N ARG A 93 7.82 -2.49 -9.91
CA ARG A 93 9.23 -2.12 -9.93
C ARG A 93 9.93 -1.99 -8.58
N GLY A 94 10.12 -3.10 -7.89
CA GLY A 94 11.18 -3.20 -6.87
C GLY A 94 10.91 -2.46 -5.56
N VAL A 95 9.66 -2.20 -5.26
CA VAL A 95 9.24 -1.97 -3.89
C VAL A 95 9.05 -3.35 -3.27
N PRO A 96 9.71 -3.66 -2.16
CA PRO A 96 9.48 -4.90 -1.46
C PRO A 96 7.99 -5.01 -1.15
N SER A 97 7.42 -6.20 -1.31
CA SER A 97 6.17 -6.53 -0.62
C SER A 97 6.35 -6.11 0.85
N ALA A 98 5.29 -5.80 1.56
CA ALA A 98 5.35 -5.42 2.98
C ALA A 98 6.16 -6.41 3.84
N PHE A 99 6.52 -7.55 3.28
CA PHE A 99 7.29 -8.65 3.88
C PHE A 99 8.78 -8.68 3.50
N ASP A 100 9.24 -7.85 2.55
CA ASP A 100 10.63 -7.88 2.10
C ASP A 100 11.42 -6.69 2.64
N LEU A 101 12.50 -7.00 3.36
CA LEU A 101 13.64 -6.16 3.67
C LEU A 101 13.47 -5.10 4.77
N ASN A 102 13.86 -5.48 5.96
CA ASN A 102 14.02 -4.65 7.16
C ASN A 102 12.72 -4.26 7.90
N ALA A 103 11.67 -5.03 7.74
CA ALA A 103 10.65 -5.07 8.78
C ALA A 103 11.37 -5.44 10.10
N PRO A 104 11.20 -4.68 11.19
CA PRO A 104 11.67 -5.15 12.49
C PRO A 104 11.13 -6.55 12.70
N GLU A 105 11.91 -7.45 13.29
CA GLU A 105 11.56 -8.86 13.55
C GLU A 105 10.26 -9.05 14.38
N THR A 106 9.65 -7.93 14.79
CA THR A 106 8.43 -7.83 15.59
C THR A 106 7.17 -7.50 14.78
N TRP A 107 7.24 -7.45 13.44
CA TRP A 107 6.07 -7.10 12.63
C TRP A 107 5.12 -8.28 12.45
N ASP A 108 4.23 -8.41 13.38
CA ASP A 108 3.06 -9.28 13.30
C ASP A 108 1.96 -8.59 12.47
N VAL A 109 2.27 -8.19 11.22
CA VAL A 109 1.28 -7.59 10.31
C VAL A 109 0.41 -8.71 9.79
N ARG A 110 -0.73 -8.92 10.40
CA ARG A 110 -1.66 -10.01 10.04
C ARG A 110 -2.69 -9.61 9.00
N VAL A 111 -2.89 -8.30 8.78
CA VAL A 111 -3.72 -7.76 7.69
C VAL A 111 -2.82 -7.03 6.73
N SER A 112 -2.57 -7.61 5.56
CA SER A 112 -1.80 -6.98 4.49
C SER A 112 -2.72 -6.56 3.36
N PHE A 113 -2.57 -5.33 2.88
CA PHE A 113 -3.30 -4.85 1.71
C PHE A 113 -2.59 -5.16 0.39
N GLY A 114 -1.65 -6.08 0.34
CA GLY A 114 -0.83 -6.27 -0.85
C GLY A 114 -0.69 -7.70 -1.37
N ASN A 115 -1.10 -8.70 -0.62
CA ASN A 115 -1.04 -10.09 -1.07
C ASN A 115 -2.20 -10.88 -0.49
N ALA A 116 -2.98 -11.55 -1.35
CA ALA A 116 -3.92 -12.56 -0.90
C ALA A 116 -3.12 -13.76 -0.41
N ALA A 117 -2.97 -13.87 0.89
CA ALA A 117 -2.46 -15.11 1.45
C ALA A 117 -3.52 -16.22 1.42
N VAL A 118 -4.80 -15.86 1.34
CA VAL A 118 -5.94 -16.78 1.43
C VAL A 118 -6.98 -16.41 0.39
N ALA A 119 -7.32 -17.37 -0.48
CA ALA A 119 -8.38 -17.23 -1.47
C ALA A 119 -9.78 -17.31 -0.84
N ALA A 120 -10.79 -16.86 -1.58
CA ALA A 120 -12.18 -16.97 -1.18
C ALA A 120 -12.61 -18.42 -0.88
N ASP A 121 -12.01 -19.40 -1.60
CA ASP A 121 -12.27 -20.85 -1.45
C ASP A 121 -11.37 -21.49 -0.38
N ALA A 122 -11.27 -20.89 0.80
CA ALA A 122 -10.40 -21.38 1.88
C ALA A 122 -10.66 -22.85 2.25
N GLU A 123 -11.91 -23.32 2.20
CA GLU A 123 -12.30 -24.71 2.45
C GLU A 123 -11.65 -25.68 1.47
N LYS A 124 -11.49 -25.26 0.22
CA LYS A 124 -10.87 -26.07 -0.84
C LYS A 124 -9.34 -26.06 -0.74
N ASP A 125 -8.78 -24.89 -0.48
CA ASP A 125 -7.32 -24.70 -0.48
C ASP A 125 -6.68 -25.21 0.82
N TYR A 126 -7.45 -25.20 1.92
CA TYR A 126 -7.01 -25.61 3.26
C TYR A 126 -8.00 -26.60 3.90
N PRO A 127 -8.17 -27.80 3.36
CA PRO A 127 -9.25 -28.72 3.75
C PRO A 127 -9.13 -29.25 5.19
N ASN A 128 -7.98 -29.10 5.83
CA ASN A 128 -7.73 -29.57 7.20
C ASN A 128 -7.63 -28.43 8.21
N ALA A 129 -7.68 -27.17 7.77
CA ALA A 129 -7.59 -26.02 8.64
C ALA A 129 -8.93 -25.68 9.28
N GLN A 130 -8.88 -25.12 10.48
CA GLN A 130 -10.04 -24.45 11.05
C GLN A 130 -10.24 -23.11 10.32
N ILE A 131 -11.42 -22.88 9.77
CA ILE A 131 -11.76 -21.63 9.09
C ILE A 131 -12.56 -20.75 10.05
N ILE A 132 -12.11 -19.52 10.24
CA ILE A 132 -12.75 -18.52 11.10
C ILE A 132 -13.04 -17.28 10.24
N ASP A 133 -14.31 -16.95 10.08
CA ASP A 133 -14.73 -15.71 9.45
C ASP A 133 -14.63 -14.55 10.45
N CYS A 134 -13.95 -13.47 10.03
CA CYS A 134 -13.78 -12.26 10.81
C CYS A 134 -14.34 -11.06 10.06
N SER A 135 -15.20 -10.30 10.71
CA SER A 135 -15.70 -9.03 10.18
C SER A 135 -14.62 -7.96 10.28
N MET A 136 -14.43 -7.25 9.18
CA MET A 136 -13.46 -6.16 9.08
C MET A 136 -14.17 -4.93 8.49
N THR A 137 -14.00 -3.77 9.10
CA THR A 137 -14.48 -2.50 8.53
C THR A 137 -13.30 -1.68 8.04
N LEU A 138 -13.31 -1.29 6.78
CA LEU A 138 -12.32 -0.43 6.17
C LEU A 138 -12.92 0.93 5.87
N LYS A 139 -12.34 2.00 6.47
CA LYS A 139 -12.75 3.38 6.23
C LYS A 139 -11.71 4.10 5.40
N LEU A 140 -12.08 4.51 4.20
CA LEU A 140 -11.19 5.19 3.26
C LEU A 140 -11.31 6.69 3.34
N GLY A 141 -10.16 7.36 3.45
CA GLY A 141 -10.06 8.81 3.37
C GLY A 141 -10.28 9.33 1.94
N LYS A 142 -10.44 10.65 1.82
CA LYS A 142 -10.73 11.32 0.54
C LYS A 142 -9.61 11.28 -0.48
N ASN A 143 -8.38 11.06 -0.05
CA ASN A 143 -7.21 11.14 -0.90
C ASN A 143 -6.80 9.79 -1.53
N ILE A 144 -7.51 8.70 -1.27
CA ILE A 144 -7.22 7.41 -1.87
C ILE A 144 -7.57 7.46 -3.35
N GLU A 145 -6.57 7.25 -4.20
CA GLU A 145 -6.63 7.31 -5.66
C GLU A 145 -6.33 5.95 -6.30
N GLU A 146 -5.58 5.09 -5.60
CA GLU A 146 -5.04 3.85 -6.13
C GLU A 146 -5.27 2.68 -5.17
N LEU A 147 -5.64 1.54 -5.75
CA LEU A 147 -5.70 0.25 -5.08
C LEU A 147 -4.67 -0.67 -5.75
N ASN A 148 -3.55 -0.91 -5.06
CA ASN A 148 -2.46 -1.70 -5.59
C ASN A 148 -2.60 -3.15 -5.14
N GLU A 149 -2.92 -4.06 -6.07
CA GLU A 149 -3.01 -5.51 -5.82
C GLU A 149 -3.71 -5.86 -4.49
N LEU A 150 -4.89 -5.27 -4.31
CA LEU A 150 -5.68 -5.52 -3.12
C LEU A 150 -6.38 -6.87 -3.21
N SER A 151 -5.88 -7.80 -2.45
CA SER A 151 -6.56 -9.07 -2.22
C SER A 151 -6.39 -9.48 -0.77
N CYS A 152 -6.86 -8.65 0.15
CA CYS A 152 -6.81 -8.99 1.56
C CYS A 152 -8.03 -9.86 1.90
N CYS A 153 -7.94 -11.15 1.58
CA CYS A 153 -9.01 -12.11 1.82
C CYS A 153 -8.86 -12.84 3.15
N GLY A 154 -7.69 -12.81 3.77
CA GLY A 154 -7.48 -13.50 5.03
C GLY A 154 -6.00 -13.73 5.38
N PHE A 155 -5.81 -14.54 6.39
CA PHE A 155 -4.50 -14.90 6.93
C PHE A 155 -4.50 -16.38 7.32
N GLN A 156 -3.42 -17.11 7.00
CA GLN A 156 -3.18 -18.48 7.43
C GLN A 156 -2.12 -18.49 8.53
N GLY A 157 -2.35 -19.24 9.57
CA GLY A 157 -1.41 -19.40 10.67
C GLY A 157 -1.79 -20.57 11.58
N TYR A 158 -1.30 -20.52 12.81
CA TYR A 158 -1.61 -21.50 13.85
C TYR A 158 -2.27 -20.79 15.01
N ASP A 159 -3.29 -21.41 15.59
CA ASP A 159 -3.91 -20.93 16.82
C ASP A 159 -3.02 -21.21 18.06
N GLU A 160 -3.47 -20.77 19.23
CA GLU A 160 -2.75 -20.99 20.49
C GLU A 160 -2.56 -22.47 20.83
N ALA A 161 -3.39 -23.35 20.29
CA ALA A 161 -3.30 -24.80 20.47
C ALA A 161 -2.42 -25.48 19.40
N GLY A 162 -1.81 -24.71 18.49
CA GLY A 162 -0.98 -25.20 17.39
C GLY A 162 -1.77 -25.85 16.26
N ARG A 163 -3.07 -25.55 16.12
CA ARG A 163 -3.91 -26.05 15.01
C ARG A 163 -3.81 -25.08 13.83
N GLU A 164 -3.66 -25.63 12.65
CA GLU A 164 -3.71 -24.81 11.43
C GLU A 164 -5.06 -24.10 11.35
N THR A 165 -5.01 -22.80 11.18
CA THR A 165 -6.19 -21.92 11.19
C THR A 165 -6.09 -20.92 10.06
N VAL A 166 -7.20 -20.72 9.38
CA VAL A 166 -7.38 -19.71 8.34
C VAL A 166 -8.38 -18.70 8.85
N TRP A 167 -7.94 -17.48 9.03
CA TRP A 167 -8.82 -16.35 9.30
C TRP A 167 -9.21 -15.73 7.97
N ARG A 168 -10.49 -15.85 7.61
CA ARG A 168 -11.04 -15.28 6.38
C ARG A 168 -11.68 -13.94 6.71
N PHE A 169 -11.20 -12.87 6.08
CA PHE A 169 -11.69 -11.51 6.32
C PHE A 169 -12.88 -11.20 5.42
N ARG A 170 -13.96 -10.81 6.05
CA ARG A 170 -15.16 -10.31 5.39
C ARG A 170 -15.26 -8.81 5.62
N TRP A 171 -15.25 -8.07 4.52
CA TRP A 171 -15.10 -6.63 4.52
C TRP A 171 -16.40 -5.89 4.40
N TYR A 172 -16.55 -4.87 5.22
CA TYR A 172 -17.49 -3.78 5.06
C TYR A 172 -16.70 -2.51 4.81
N VAL A 173 -16.93 -1.83 3.66
CA VAL A 173 -16.14 -0.68 3.27
C VAL A 173 -16.98 0.59 3.37
N GLU A 174 -16.42 1.60 4.03
CA GLU A 174 -16.92 2.97 4.04
C GLU A 174 -15.91 3.84 3.27
N CYS A 175 -16.40 4.85 2.55
CA CYS A 175 -15.57 5.76 1.79
C CYS A 175 -16.02 7.20 2.03
N SER A 176 -15.05 8.12 2.18
CA SER A 176 -15.36 9.53 2.30
C SER A 176 -16.17 10.03 1.10
N GLU A 177 -17.22 10.81 1.34
CA GLU A 177 -18.01 11.45 0.27
C GLU A 177 -17.17 12.38 -0.60
N GLU A 178 -16.10 12.96 -0.03
CA GLU A 178 -15.14 13.82 -0.73
C GLU A 178 -14.11 13.04 -1.57
N ASN A 179 -14.13 11.69 -1.56
CA ASN A 179 -13.25 10.91 -2.41
C ASN A 179 -13.70 11.01 -3.87
N GLU A 180 -12.81 11.45 -4.75
CA GLU A 180 -13.12 11.68 -6.16
C GLU A 180 -13.01 10.41 -7.03
N THR A 181 -12.32 9.39 -6.55
CA THR A 181 -12.04 8.15 -7.30
C THR A 181 -13.02 7.04 -6.96
N PHE A 182 -13.35 6.90 -5.66
CA PHE A 182 -14.14 5.80 -5.15
C PHE A 182 -15.40 6.29 -4.43
N TYR A 183 -16.38 5.40 -4.33
CA TYR A 183 -17.51 5.52 -3.42
C TYR A 183 -17.84 4.15 -2.82
N ALA A 184 -18.47 4.15 -1.66
CA ALA A 184 -18.95 2.93 -1.04
C ALA A 184 -20.48 2.92 -1.04
N GLU A 185 -21.05 1.76 -1.35
CA GLU A 185 -22.48 1.51 -1.29
C GLU A 185 -22.73 0.10 -0.74
N ASN A 186 -23.57 -0.02 0.28
CA ASN A 186 -23.88 -1.29 0.98
C ASN A 186 -22.60 -2.05 1.43
N GLY A 187 -21.59 -1.30 1.92
CA GLY A 187 -20.33 -1.88 2.39
C GLY A 187 -19.38 -2.36 1.30
N ARG A 188 -19.68 -2.10 0.05
CA ARG A 188 -18.83 -2.45 -1.11
C ARG A 188 -18.24 -1.21 -1.74
N LEU A 189 -17.03 -1.32 -2.27
CA LEU A 189 -16.30 -0.21 -2.88
C LEU A 189 -16.43 -0.25 -4.40
N TYR A 190 -16.68 0.90 -5.01
CA TYR A 190 -16.86 1.07 -6.45
C TYR A 190 -16.03 2.23 -6.98
N TYR A 191 -15.66 2.16 -8.25
CA TYR A 191 -15.08 3.29 -8.98
C TYR A 191 -16.19 4.28 -9.36
N ARG A 192 -15.96 5.58 -9.10
CA ARG A 192 -16.90 6.63 -9.52
C ARG A 192 -16.98 6.78 -11.04
N ALA A 193 -15.91 6.44 -11.76
CA ALA A 193 -15.83 6.64 -13.19
C ALA A 193 -16.83 5.81 -14.00
N ASP A 194 -17.10 4.58 -13.58
CA ASP A 194 -17.89 3.60 -14.32
C ASP A 194 -18.83 2.75 -13.46
N GLY A 195 -18.78 2.92 -12.14
CA GLY A 195 -19.55 2.11 -11.22
C GLY A 195 -19.10 0.65 -11.08
N ALA A 196 -17.93 0.33 -11.63
CA ALA A 196 -17.37 -1.02 -11.48
C ALA A 196 -16.96 -1.30 -10.04
N LEU A 197 -17.12 -2.55 -9.59
CA LEU A 197 -16.64 -2.99 -8.27
C LEU A 197 -15.11 -2.83 -8.21
N ALA A 198 -14.65 -2.15 -7.16
CA ALA A 198 -13.26 -1.81 -6.98
C ALA A 198 -12.61 -2.71 -5.94
N ALA A 199 -11.84 -3.67 -6.27
CA ALA A 199 -11.11 -4.59 -5.41
C ALA A 199 -11.73 -5.96 -5.19
N ASP A 200 -10.85 -6.95 -5.03
CA ASP A 200 -11.18 -8.35 -4.77
C ASP A 200 -11.28 -8.62 -3.26
N PHE A 201 -12.07 -7.82 -2.55
CA PHE A 201 -12.42 -8.13 -1.16
C PHE A 201 -13.50 -9.21 -1.11
N ILE A 202 -13.48 -10.02 -0.06
CA ILE A 202 -14.64 -10.83 0.29
C ILE A 202 -15.60 -9.95 1.07
N TYR A 203 -16.68 -9.54 0.43
CA TYR A 203 -17.71 -8.74 1.06
C TYR A 203 -18.69 -9.62 1.84
N TRP A 204 -19.33 -9.04 2.85
CA TRP A 204 -20.51 -9.66 3.46
C TRP A 204 -21.62 -9.76 2.41
N ASP A 205 -22.19 -10.95 2.27
CA ASP A 205 -23.43 -11.13 1.54
C ASP A 205 -24.58 -10.67 2.45
N GLU A 206 -25.48 -9.84 1.92
CA GLU A 206 -26.70 -9.44 2.59
C GLU A 206 -27.73 -10.58 2.54
#